data_bb7158b88998fe5a98f6cd7f595ce372
#
_entry.id   bb7158b88998fe5a98f6cd7f595ce372
#
_cell.length_a   1.000
_cell.length_b   1.000
_cell.length_c   1.000
_cell.angle_alpha   90.00
_cell.angle_beta   90.00
_cell.angle_gamma   90.00
#
_symmetry.space_group_name_H-M   'P 1'
#
loop_
_entity.id
_entity.type
_entity.pdbx_description
1 polymer ?
#
loop_
_entity_poly.entity_id
_entity_poly.type
_entity_poly.pdbx_seq_one_letter_code
_entity_poly.pdbx_strand_id
1 'polypeptide(L)'
;RYKDGQGAVHEVRAPLTVAADGRGSRLAKLAGLEPEGQSPEMDVVWLRLPKKESDADDEGAMYTSDGQFMVMFERDREWQAGYVIAKGGYKRLYEAGIAQLQQNVARLAPWLADRVAAIDDWTKAHMLTVRADRLPLWHKPGILCIGDAAHAMSPVGGVGINYAIGDAVEAANVLSEKLREGRSIEEADLAEVQRRREPAVRLIQRIQGVIQQRVVGESLRHKKQFVPPWPLRLILKTPVLRNIPARMVAFGPHPYRLERSDEHAPA
;
A
#
# COMPACT_ATOMS: atom_id res chain seq x y z
N ARG A 1 -1.02 -1.91 -28.15
CA ARG A 1 0.19 -1.23 -28.70
C ARG A 1 1.01 -0.66 -27.56
N TYR A 2 2.33 -0.80 -27.65
CA TYR A 2 3.26 -0.16 -26.70
C TYR A 2 4.41 0.50 -27.48
N LYS A 3 5.09 1.42 -26.82
CA LYS A 3 6.34 1.99 -27.32
C LYS A 3 7.50 1.35 -26.55
N ASP A 4 8.54 0.93 -27.24
CA ASP A 4 9.78 0.49 -26.63
C ASP A 4 10.64 1.67 -26.15
N GLY A 5 11.79 1.36 -25.56
CA GLY A 5 12.73 2.38 -25.06
C GLY A 5 13.34 3.25 -26.15
N GLN A 6 13.21 2.89 -27.43
CA GLN A 6 13.67 3.64 -28.61
C GLN A 6 12.52 4.44 -29.26
N GLY A 7 11.28 4.32 -28.73
CA GLY A 7 10.10 5.02 -29.23
C GLY A 7 9.36 4.32 -30.37
N ALA A 8 9.81 3.13 -30.81
CA ALA A 8 9.13 2.35 -31.83
C ALA A 8 7.82 1.78 -31.29
N VAL A 9 6.78 1.76 -32.13
CA VAL A 9 5.44 1.29 -31.78
C VAL A 9 5.31 -0.19 -32.16
N HIS A 10 4.96 -1.00 -31.17
CA HIS A 10 4.69 -2.42 -31.35
C HIS A 10 3.23 -2.74 -31.04
N GLU A 11 2.71 -3.80 -31.68
CA GLU A 11 1.39 -4.36 -31.40
C GLU A 11 1.51 -5.77 -30.87
N VAL A 12 0.85 -6.03 -29.74
CA VAL A 12 0.69 -7.38 -29.18
C VAL A 12 -0.81 -7.66 -29.09
N ARG A 13 -1.20 -8.85 -29.52
CA ARG A 13 -2.56 -9.37 -29.36
C ARG A 13 -2.51 -10.58 -28.44
N ALA A 14 -3.36 -10.58 -27.43
CA ALA A 14 -3.47 -11.64 -26.46
C ALA A 14 -4.96 -11.92 -26.18
N PRO A 15 -5.33 -13.16 -25.80
CA PRO A 15 -6.70 -13.49 -25.42
C PRO A 15 -7.13 -12.76 -24.13
N LEU A 16 -6.17 -12.43 -23.28
CA LEU A 16 -6.37 -11.69 -22.04
C LEU A 16 -5.22 -10.72 -21.80
N THR A 17 -5.57 -9.50 -21.36
CA THR A 17 -4.63 -8.53 -20.83
C THR A 17 -4.85 -8.41 -19.32
N VAL A 18 -3.80 -8.62 -18.52
CA VAL A 18 -3.83 -8.38 -17.08
C VAL A 18 -3.19 -7.01 -16.81
N ALA A 19 -4.01 -6.06 -16.34
CA ALA A 19 -3.57 -4.72 -15.96
C ALA A 19 -3.06 -4.74 -14.51
N ALA A 20 -1.75 -4.68 -14.34
CA ALA A 20 -1.05 -4.58 -13.07
C ALA A 20 -0.12 -3.34 -13.06
N ASP A 21 -0.54 -2.27 -13.75
CA ASP A 21 0.23 -1.06 -14.01
C ASP A 21 0.11 0.00 -12.90
N GLY A 22 -0.42 -0.41 -11.74
CA GLY A 22 -0.36 0.38 -10.51
C GLY A 22 -1.41 1.48 -10.42
N ARG A 23 -1.19 2.39 -9.48
CA ARG A 23 -2.11 3.49 -9.15
C ARG A 23 -2.32 4.42 -10.33
N GLY A 24 -3.60 4.64 -10.67
CA GLY A 24 -3.95 5.46 -11.82
C GLY A 24 -3.76 4.73 -13.16
N SER A 25 -3.90 3.41 -13.14
CA SER A 25 -3.79 2.50 -14.28
C SER A 25 -4.21 3.13 -15.60
N ARG A 26 -3.29 3.13 -16.54
CA ARG A 26 -3.58 3.58 -17.91
C ARG A 26 -4.45 2.56 -18.65
N LEU A 27 -4.22 1.28 -18.37
CA LEU A 27 -4.97 0.19 -19.01
C LEU A 27 -6.43 0.19 -18.55
N ALA A 28 -6.68 0.39 -17.25
CA ALA A 28 -8.04 0.53 -16.72
C ALA A 28 -8.78 1.70 -17.39
N LYS A 29 -8.14 2.87 -17.48
CA LYS A 29 -8.71 4.06 -18.15
C LYS A 29 -9.01 3.80 -19.62
N LEU A 30 -8.11 3.16 -20.37
CA LEU A 30 -8.32 2.83 -21.77
C LEU A 30 -9.47 1.83 -21.96
N ALA A 31 -9.71 0.96 -20.97
CA ALA A 31 -10.85 0.05 -20.93
C ALA A 31 -12.16 0.73 -20.46
N GLY A 32 -12.11 2.04 -20.10
CA GLY A 32 -13.27 2.75 -19.55
C GLY A 32 -13.70 2.20 -18.18
N LEU A 33 -12.72 1.76 -17.36
CA LEU A 33 -12.91 1.39 -15.96
C LEU A 33 -12.43 2.55 -15.10
N GLU A 34 -13.34 3.12 -14.32
CA GLU A 34 -13.05 4.28 -13.48
C GLU A 34 -13.13 3.91 -12.00
N PRO A 35 -12.12 4.27 -11.20
CA PRO A 35 -12.13 3.99 -9.78
C PRO A 35 -13.08 4.90 -9.02
N GLU A 36 -13.74 4.33 -8.02
CA GLU A 36 -14.53 5.03 -7.01
C GLU A 36 -13.81 5.01 -5.66
N GLY A 37 -13.94 6.08 -4.89
CA GLY A 37 -13.38 6.16 -3.56
C GLY A 37 -13.07 7.58 -3.13
N GLN A 38 -12.65 7.71 -1.87
CA GLN A 38 -12.27 8.98 -1.28
C GLN A 38 -10.76 9.02 -1.11
N SER A 39 -10.13 10.11 -1.54
CA SER A 39 -8.74 10.37 -1.17
C SER A 39 -8.66 10.62 0.34
N PRO A 40 -7.79 9.89 1.05
CA PRO A 40 -7.53 10.16 2.46
C PRO A 40 -7.09 11.61 2.70
N GLU A 41 -7.37 12.14 3.89
CA GLU A 41 -7.02 13.53 4.27
C GLU A 41 -5.52 13.71 4.55
N MET A 42 -4.69 12.81 4.08
CA MET A 42 -3.23 12.86 4.30
C MET A 42 -2.44 12.49 3.07
N ASP A 43 -1.20 12.97 3.05
CA ASP A 43 -0.13 12.51 2.15
C ASP A 43 1.08 12.10 3.00
N VAL A 44 2.05 11.41 2.41
CA VAL A 44 3.26 10.94 3.11
C VAL A 44 4.50 11.41 2.39
N VAL A 45 5.44 11.97 3.13
CA VAL A 45 6.78 12.27 2.64
C VAL A 45 7.72 11.16 3.12
N TRP A 46 8.22 10.36 2.20
CA TRP A 46 9.16 9.30 2.49
C TRP A 46 10.58 9.84 2.56
N LEU A 47 11.26 9.49 3.63
CA LEU A 47 12.63 9.90 3.94
C LEU A 47 13.48 8.67 4.23
N ARG A 48 14.79 8.80 4.02
CA ARG A 48 15.78 7.82 4.43
C ARG A 48 16.82 8.48 5.31
N LEU A 49 17.12 7.85 6.44
CA LEU A 49 18.07 8.34 7.43
C LEU A 49 19.08 7.22 7.74
N PRO A 50 20.37 7.53 7.88
CA PRO A 50 21.36 6.52 8.22
C PRO A 50 21.03 5.81 9.54
N LYS A 51 21.15 4.48 9.58
CA LYS A 51 21.11 3.69 10.83
C LYS A 51 22.53 3.67 11.41
N LYS A 52 22.65 3.81 12.74
CA LYS A 52 23.90 3.63 13.48
C LYS A 52 23.89 2.30 14.21
N GLU A 53 25.05 1.73 14.47
CA GLU A 53 25.18 0.51 15.27
C GLU A 53 24.67 0.65 16.69
N SER A 54 24.67 1.89 17.21
CA SER A 54 24.12 2.21 18.55
C SER A 54 22.61 2.34 18.60
N ASP A 55 21.93 2.33 17.45
CA ASP A 55 20.46 2.41 17.43
C ASP A 55 19.89 1.08 17.94
N ALA A 56 18.81 1.16 18.71
CA ALA A 56 18.11 -0.02 19.16
C ALA A 56 17.57 -0.80 17.94
N ASP A 57 17.64 -2.12 18.00
CA ASP A 57 16.97 -2.99 17.03
C ASP A 57 15.47 -2.89 17.27
N ASP A 58 14.79 -2.15 16.42
CA ASP A 58 13.34 -1.93 16.50
C ASP A 58 12.73 -2.09 15.10
N GLU A 59 11.80 -3.05 14.96
CA GLU A 59 11.18 -3.36 13.67
C GLU A 59 10.36 -2.19 13.10
N GLY A 60 9.95 -1.26 13.94
CA GLY A 60 9.21 -0.07 13.56
C GLY A 60 8.63 0.71 14.73
N ALA A 61 8.55 2.01 14.55
CA ALA A 61 8.05 2.92 15.58
C ALA A 61 7.09 3.96 14.98
N MET A 62 6.18 4.47 15.81
CA MET A 62 5.30 5.58 15.50
C MET A 62 5.60 6.74 16.46
N TYR A 63 5.80 7.91 15.89
CA TYR A 63 6.06 9.14 16.62
C TYR A 63 4.94 10.15 16.39
N THR A 64 4.44 10.72 17.46
CA THR A 64 3.40 11.77 17.41
C THR A 64 3.73 12.89 18.37
N SER A 65 3.73 14.12 17.90
CA SER A 65 3.90 15.33 18.74
C SER A 65 3.34 16.54 18.00
N ASP A 66 2.66 17.42 18.72
CA ASP A 66 2.24 18.75 18.25
C ASP A 66 1.51 18.78 16.90
N GLY A 67 0.66 17.80 16.65
CA GLY A 67 -0.06 17.69 15.39
C GLY A 67 0.78 17.14 14.23
N GLN A 68 1.91 16.54 14.54
CA GLN A 68 2.78 15.85 13.58
C GLN A 68 2.74 14.34 13.81
N PHE A 69 2.93 13.58 12.76
CA PHE A 69 2.90 12.12 12.78
C PHE A 69 3.97 11.57 11.85
N MET A 70 4.73 10.60 12.33
CA MET A 70 5.76 9.91 11.56
C MET A 70 5.76 8.43 11.91
N VAL A 71 5.88 7.59 10.90
CA VAL A 71 6.15 6.16 11.05
C VAL A 71 7.56 5.87 10.60
N MET A 72 8.22 4.93 11.26
CA MET A 72 9.57 4.51 10.90
C MET A 72 9.65 3.00 10.81
N PHE A 73 10.44 2.54 9.86
CA PHE A 73 10.75 1.13 9.65
C PHE A 73 12.26 0.97 9.53
N GLU A 74 12.76 -0.04 10.22
CA GLU A 74 14.15 -0.44 10.05
C GLU A 74 14.35 -1.08 8.69
N ARG A 75 15.42 -0.68 8.03
CA ARG A 75 16.00 -1.32 6.84
C ARG A 75 17.45 -1.63 7.17
N ASP A 76 18.05 -2.52 6.45
CA ASP A 76 19.41 -3.00 6.68
C ASP A 76 20.39 -1.93 7.26
N ARG A 77 20.64 -0.85 6.51
CA ARG A 77 21.58 0.22 6.89
C ARG A 77 20.94 1.59 7.06
N GLU A 78 19.63 1.66 7.02
CA GLU A 78 18.90 2.91 7.04
C GLU A 78 17.55 2.78 7.75
N TRP A 79 17.07 3.90 8.27
CA TRP A 79 15.72 4.08 8.71
C TRP A 79 14.87 4.66 7.57
N GLN A 80 13.83 3.97 7.19
CA GLN A 80 12.81 4.51 6.30
C GLN A 80 11.73 5.18 7.12
N ALA A 81 11.58 6.50 6.99
CA ALA A 81 10.60 7.28 7.70
C ALA A 81 9.50 7.79 6.76
N GLY A 82 8.26 7.61 7.14
CA GLY A 82 7.08 8.20 6.50
C GLY A 82 6.56 9.37 7.32
N TYR A 83 6.95 10.60 6.97
CA TYR A 83 6.44 11.81 7.59
C TYR A 83 5.08 12.16 7.00
N VAL A 84 4.04 12.12 7.83
CA VAL A 84 2.65 12.32 7.40
C VAL A 84 2.29 13.80 7.44
N ILE A 85 1.71 14.28 6.38
CA ILE A 85 1.22 15.65 6.23
C ILE A 85 -0.26 15.65 5.87
N ALA A 86 -0.95 16.74 6.17
CA ALA A 86 -2.32 16.94 5.70
C ALA A 86 -2.37 16.92 4.16
N LYS A 87 -3.47 16.44 3.60
CA LYS A 87 -3.70 16.36 2.14
C LYS A 87 -3.42 17.70 1.48
N GLY A 88 -2.58 17.70 0.44
CA GLY A 88 -2.17 18.91 -0.26
C GLY A 88 -1.20 19.82 0.51
N GLY A 89 -0.74 19.41 1.70
CA GLY A 89 0.18 20.18 2.55
C GLY A 89 1.62 20.24 2.06
N TYR A 90 1.97 19.46 1.03
CA TYR A 90 3.35 19.37 0.53
C TYR A 90 3.89 20.71 0.04
N LYS A 91 3.09 21.49 -0.69
CA LYS A 91 3.51 22.81 -1.17
C LYS A 91 3.96 23.71 -0.01
N ARG A 92 3.18 23.77 1.05
CA ARG A 92 3.51 24.56 2.26
C ARG A 92 4.79 24.08 2.94
N LEU A 93 4.98 22.76 3.03
CA LEU A 93 6.19 22.17 3.59
C LEU A 93 7.42 22.48 2.71
N TYR A 94 7.26 22.41 1.40
CA TYR A 94 8.31 22.72 0.42
C TYR A 94 8.74 24.21 0.52
N GLU A 95 7.77 25.13 0.58
CA GLU A 95 8.00 26.57 0.73
C GLU A 95 8.67 26.94 2.06
N ALA A 96 8.38 26.19 3.13
CA ALA A 96 9.04 26.34 4.42
C ALA A 96 10.52 25.90 4.43
N GLY A 97 10.93 25.14 3.41
CA GLY A 97 12.30 24.71 3.19
C GLY A 97 12.67 23.40 3.88
N ILE A 98 13.74 22.78 3.36
CA ILE A 98 14.23 21.47 3.85
C ILE A 98 14.63 21.50 5.33
N ALA A 99 15.18 22.63 5.81
CA ALA A 99 15.56 22.82 7.20
C ALA A 99 14.34 22.69 8.14
N GLN A 100 13.17 23.14 7.72
CA GLN A 100 11.94 22.97 8.51
C GLN A 100 11.54 21.50 8.62
N LEU A 101 11.68 20.74 7.53
CA LEU A 101 11.43 19.29 7.54
C LEU A 101 12.40 18.57 8.48
N GLN A 102 13.70 18.90 8.43
CA GLN A 102 14.73 18.37 9.34
C GLN A 102 14.38 18.65 10.80
N GLN A 103 14.01 19.89 11.13
CA GLN A 103 13.58 20.28 12.48
C GLN A 103 12.34 19.52 12.94
N ASN A 104 11.35 19.32 12.08
CA ASN A 104 10.15 18.56 12.39
C ASN A 104 10.49 17.09 12.71
N VAL A 105 11.34 16.45 11.90
CA VAL A 105 11.80 15.07 12.13
C VAL A 105 12.58 14.97 13.44
N ALA A 106 13.52 15.89 13.71
CA ALA A 106 14.30 15.91 14.94
C ALA A 106 13.41 16.14 16.20
N ARG A 107 12.34 16.93 16.07
CA ARG A 107 11.38 17.15 17.16
C ARG A 107 10.56 15.90 17.45
N LEU A 108 10.12 15.18 16.41
CA LEU A 108 9.36 13.95 16.58
C LEU A 108 10.19 12.81 17.15
N ALA A 109 11.45 12.69 16.70
CA ALA A 109 12.39 11.67 17.12
C ALA A 109 13.74 12.33 17.48
N PRO A 110 13.91 12.84 18.71
CA PRO A 110 15.13 13.59 19.10
C PRO A 110 16.44 12.82 18.94
N TRP A 111 16.39 11.50 19.03
CA TRP A 111 17.54 10.64 18.81
C TRP A 111 18.06 10.63 17.36
N LEU A 112 17.25 11.14 16.40
CA LEU A 112 17.66 11.33 14.99
C LEU A 112 18.29 12.70 14.73
N ALA A 113 18.32 13.61 15.71
CA ALA A 113 18.76 15.00 15.50
C ALA A 113 20.18 15.13 14.93
N ASP A 114 21.04 14.17 15.23
CA ASP A 114 22.43 14.10 14.77
C ASP A 114 22.61 13.65 13.31
N ARG A 115 21.52 13.26 12.65
CA ARG A 115 21.56 12.70 11.29
C ARG A 115 20.47 13.25 10.35
N VAL A 116 19.60 14.15 10.82
CA VAL A 116 18.60 14.79 9.95
C VAL A 116 19.22 15.59 8.81
N ALA A 117 20.48 16.04 8.97
CA ALA A 117 21.25 16.70 7.92
C ALA A 117 21.48 15.81 6.68
N ALA A 118 21.30 14.49 6.79
CA ALA A 118 21.31 13.60 5.63
C ALA A 118 20.14 13.87 4.64
N ILE A 119 19.07 14.53 5.11
CA ILE A 119 17.98 15.03 4.27
C ILE A 119 18.35 16.44 3.80
N ASP A 120 19.35 16.56 2.96
CA ASP A 120 19.94 17.85 2.54
C ASP A 120 19.22 18.48 1.34
N ASP A 121 18.45 17.68 0.60
CA ASP A 121 17.76 18.09 -0.61
C ASP A 121 16.38 17.41 -0.75
N TRP A 122 15.47 18.05 -1.48
CA TRP A 122 14.12 17.53 -1.74
C TRP A 122 14.10 16.28 -2.62
N THR A 123 15.19 15.96 -3.33
CA THR A 123 15.31 14.68 -4.06
C THR A 123 15.40 13.49 -3.12
N LYS A 124 15.74 13.71 -1.83
CA LYS A 124 15.75 12.71 -0.76
C LYS A 124 14.44 12.63 0.02
N ALA A 125 13.47 13.50 -0.31
CA ALA A 125 12.16 13.60 0.32
C ALA A 125 11.05 13.30 -0.70
N HIS A 126 10.69 12.02 -0.85
CA HIS A 126 9.77 11.57 -1.88
C HIS A 126 8.32 11.67 -1.43
N MET A 127 7.54 12.55 -2.06
CA MET A 127 6.12 12.68 -1.77
C MET A 127 5.33 11.51 -2.35
N LEU A 128 4.55 10.87 -1.51
CA LEU A 128 3.52 9.91 -1.87
C LEU A 128 2.15 10.56 -1.70
N THR A 129 1.47 10.85 -2.81
CA THR A 129 0.05 11.20 -2.78
C THR A 129 -0.76 9.96 -2.41
N VAL A 130 -1.36 9.98 -1.23
CA VAL A 130 -2.15 8.85 -0.75
C VAL A 130 -3.48 8.80 -1.49
N ARG A 131 -3.80 7.62 -2.00
CA ARG A 131 -5.08 7.27 -2.63
C ARG A 131 -5.63 6.02 -1.97
N ALA A 132 -6.94 5.97 -1.84
CA ALA A 132 -7.68 4.78 -1.41
C ALA A 132 -8.94 4.73 -2.26
N ASP A 133 -8.81 4.12 -3.41
CA ASP A 133 -9.88 3.98 -4.39
C ASP A 133 -9.97 2.53 -4.87
N ARG A 134 -11.06 2.19 -5.53
CA ARG A 134 -11.32 0.84 -6.06
C ARG A 134 -12.18 0.94 -7.30
N LEU A 135 -11.89 0.10 -8.29
CA LEU A 135 -12.79 -0.13 -9.41
C LEU A 135 -14.06 -0.85 -8.91
N PRO A 136 -15.26 -0.39 -9.25
CA PRO A 136 -16.50 -1.16 -9.00
C PRO A 136 -16.50 -2.49 -9.75
N LEU A 137 -15.97 -2.48 -10.97
CA LEU A 137 -15.78 -3.64 -11.83
C LEU A 137 -14.30 -3.73 -12.22
N TRP A 138 -13.66 -4.87 -11.91
CA TRP A 138 -12.23 -5.06 -12.13
C TRP A 138 -11.91 -5.57 -13.54
N HIS A 139 -12.92 -5.89 -14.32
CA HIS A 139 -12.75 -6.55 -15.61
C HIS A 139 -13.72 -6.00 -16.66
N LYS A 140 -13.39 -6.30 -17.89
CA LYS A 140 -14.25 -6.31 -19.08
C LYS A 140 -13.78 -7.45 -19.99
N PRO A 141 -14.53 -7.84 -21.02
CA PRO A 141 -14.07 -8.86 -21.94
C PRO A 141 -12.64 -8.58 -22.44
N GLY A 142 -11.74 -9.54 -22.21
CA GLY A 142 -10.33 -9.47 -22.62
C GLY A 142 -9.40 -8.66 -21.70
N ILE A 143 -9.87 -8.08 -20.60
CA ILE A 143 -9.02 -7.38 -19.64
C ILE A 143 -9.45 -7.66 -18.18
N LEU A 144 -8.44 -7.87 -17.31
CA LEU A 144 -8.58 -7.95 -15.86
C LEU A 144 -7.61 -7.00 -15.18
N CYS A 145 -8.09 -6.13 -14.27
CA CYS A 145 -7.26 -5.29 -13.41
C CYS A 145 -7.01 -5.99 -12.08
N ILE A 146 -5.77 -5.94 -11.57
CA ILE A 146 -5.37 -6.50 -10.28
C ILE A 146 -4.46 -5.54 -9.51
N GLY A 147 -4.34 -5.74 -8.20
CA GLY A 147 -3.52 -4.91 -7.32
C GLY A 147 -3.93 -3.44 -7.35
N ASP A 148 -2.95 -2.54 -7.30
CA ASP A 148 -3.20 -1.09 -7.27
C ASP A 148 -3.90 -0.56 -8.55
N ALA A 149 -3.92 -1.33 -9.64
CA ALA A 149 -4.71 -1.01 -10.83
C ALA A 149 -6.21 -1.20 -10.61
N ALA A 150 -6.60 -2.14 -9.74
CA ALA A 150 -7.98 -2.41 -9.38
C ALA A 150 -8.40 -1.70 -8.07
N HIS A 151 -7.49 -1.60 -7.10
CA HIS A 151 -7.80 -1.06 -5.76
C HIS A 151 -6.55 -0.47 -5.11
N ALA A 152 -6.33 0.81 -5.29
CA ALA A 152 -5.27 1.52 -4.58
C ALA A 152 -5.57 1.53 -3.07
N MET A 153 -4.57 1.19 -2.28
CA MET A 153 -4.69 1.13 -0.81
C MET A 153 -3.90 2.25 -0.14
N SER A 154 -4.37 2.65 1.04
CA SER A 154 -3.61 3.49 1.93
C SER A 154 -2.29 2.81 2.35
N PRO A 155 -1.21 3.55 2.57
CA PRO A 155 0.03 3.00 3.12
C PRO A 155 -0.10 2.53 4.58
N VAL A 156 -1.22 2.82 5.24
CA VAL A 156 -1.48 2.39 6.62
C VAL A 156 -1.46 0.87 6.70
N GLY A 157 -0.57 0.35 7.56
CA GLY A 157 -0.35 -1.09 7.74
C GLY A 157 0.58 -1.73 6.71
N GLY A 158 1.00 -1.02 5.65
CA GLY A 158 1.97 -1.52 4.66
C GLY A 158 1.53 -2.75 3.86
N VAL A 159 0.23 -3.00 3.71
CA VAL A 159 -0.30 -4.30 3.24
C VAL A 159 -0.68 -4.35 1.76
N GLY A 160 -0.62 -3.24 1.04
CA GLY A 160 -1.08 -3.18 -0.36
C GLY A 160 -0.43 -4.24 -1.25
N ILE A 161 0.87 -4.47 -1.10
CA ILE A 161 1.61 -5.48 -1.88
C ILE A 161 1.09 -6.90 -1.62
N ASN A 162 0.71 -7.23 -0.38
CA ASN A 162 0.20 -8.56 -0.04
C ASN A 162 -1.14 -8.83 -0.73
N TYR A 163 -2.00 -7.81 -0.81
CA TYR A 163 -3.28 -7.90 -1.50
C TYR A 163 -3.10 -8.02 -3.01
N ALA A 164 -2.15 -7.27 -3.59
CA ALA A 164 -1.81 -7.38 -5.00
C ALA A 164 -1.26 -8.78 -5.37
N ILE A 165 -0.40 -9.35 -4.51
CA ILE A 165 0.07 -10.74 -4.67
C ILE A 165 -1.09 -11.72 -4.58
N GLY A 166 -2.01 -11.52 -3.62
CA GLY A 166 -3.20 -12.35 -3.50
C GLY A 166 -4.11 -12.32 -4.72
N ASP A 167 -4.25 -11.17 -5.36
CA ASP A 167 -5.01 -11.06 -6.61
C ASP A 167 -4.34 -11.86 -7.73
N ALA A 168 -3.02 -11.78 -7.83
CA ALA A 168 -2.27 -12.53 -8.83
C ALA A 168 -2.39 -14.05 -8.61
N VAL A 169 -2.35 -14.51 -7.34
CA VAL A 169 -2.55 -15.92 -6.99
C VAL A 169 -3.95 -16.38 -7.37
N GLU A 170 -5.00 -15.63 -7.01
CA GLU A 170 -6.37 -16.01 -7.36
C GLU A 170 -6.64 -15.92 -8.87
N ALA A 171 -6.06 -14.94 -9.56
CA ALA A 171 -6.13 -14.88 -11.02
C ALA A 171 -5.47 -16.12 -11.65
N ALA A 172 -4.32 -16.56 -11.11
CA ALA A 172 -3.67 -17.78 -11.57
C ALA A 172 -4.54 -19.03 -11.29
N ASN A 173 -5.09 -19.15 -10.09
CA ASN A 173 -5.94 -20.29 -9.72
C ASN A 173 -7.17 -20.42 -10.64
N VAL A 174 -7.79 -19.30 -11.01
CA VAL A 174 -9.00 -19.32 -11.85
C VAL A 174 -8.69 -19.49 -13.34
N LEU A 175 -7.58 -18.89 -13.83
CA LEU A 175 -7.39 -18.71 -15.27
C LEU A 175 -6.34 -19.63 -15.89
N SER A 176 -5.36 -20.12 -15.08
CA SER A 176 -4.18 -20.80 -15.65
C SER A 176 -4.50 -22.11 -16.38
N GLU A 177 -5.45 -22.89 -15.89
CA GLU A 177 -5.83 -24.15 -16.54
C GLU A 177 -6.45 -23.90 -17.91
N LYS A 178 -7.45 -23.00 -17.97
CA LYS A 178 -8.09 -22.63 -19.25
C LYS A 178 -7.10 -22.07 -20.27
N LEU A 179 -6.15 -21.23 -19.80
CA LEU A 179 -5.10 -20.67 -20.66
C LEU A 179 -4.15 -21.74 -21.19
N ARG A 180 -3.75 -22.71 -20.36
CA ARG A 180 -2.88 -23.83 -20.77
C ARG A 180 -3.56 -24.75 -21.80
N GLU A 181 -4.85 -24.98 -21.63
CA GLU A 181 -5.64 -25.81 -22.55
C GLU A 181 -6.09 -25.05 -23.80
N GLY A 182 -5.71 -23.78 -23.95
CA GLY A 182 -6.11 -22.96 -25.10
C GLY A 182 -7.61 -22.67 -25.15
N ARG A 183 -8.31 -22.82 -23.99
CA ARG A 183 -9.73 -22.47 -23.87
C ARG A 183 -9.91 -20.95 -23.80
N SER A 184 -11.04 -20.46 -24.31
CA SER A 184 -11.39 -19.05 -24.21
C SER A 184 -11.62 -18.65 -22.74
N ILE A 185 -11.11 -17.46 -22.38
CA ILE A 185 -11.42 -16.82 -21.11
C ILE A 185 -12.69 -15.99 -21.29
N GLU A 186 -13.72 -16.34 -20.54
CA GLU A 186 -14.99 -15.63 -20.55
C GLU A 186 -15.05 -14.56 -19.46
N GLU A 187 -15.97 -13.63 -19.58
CA GLU A 187 -16.18 -12.58 -18.58
C GLU A 187 -16.52 -13.16 -17.20
N ALA A 188 -17.25 -14.29 -17.16
CA ALA A 188 -17.57 -15.00 -15.93
C ALA A 188 -16.31 -15.48 -15.17
N ASP A 189 -15.25 -15.87 -15.87
CA ASP A 189 -13.98 -16.27 -15.25
C ASP A 189 -13.30 -15.06 -14.58
N LEU A 190 -13.33 -13.91 -15.23
CA LEU A 190 -12.77 -12.67 -14.71
C LEU A 190 -13.59 -12.17 -13.51
N ALA A 191 -14.91 -12.28 -13.60
CA ALA A 191 -15.82 -11.96 -12.49
C ALA A 191 -15.55 -12.85 -11.26
N GLU A 192 -15.21 -14.12 -11.46
CA GLU A 192 -14.86 -15.05 -10.39
C GLU A 192 -13.63 -14.60 -9.63
N VAL A 193 -12.59 -14.10 -10.30
CA VAL A 193 -11.40 -13.53 -9.64
C VAL A 193 -11.81 -12.37 -8.74
N GLN A 194 -12.60 -11.42 -9.24
CA GLN A 194 -13.09 -10.30 -8.44
C GLN A 194 -13.92 -10.79 -7.25
N ARG A 195 -14.84 -11.71 -7.46
CA ARG A 195 -15.73 -12.27 -6.42
C ARG A 195 -14.94 -12.87 -5.26
N ARG A 196 -13.84 -13.58 -5.54
CA ARG A 196 -12.97 -14.18 -4.52
C ARG A 196 -12.17 -13.12 -3.75
N ARG A 197 -11.75 -12.05 -4.41
CA ARG A 197 -10.79 -11.09 -3.85
C ARG A 197 -11.44 -9.86 -3.22
N GLU A 198 -12.49 -9.33 -3.81
CA GLU A 198 -13.08 -8.06 -3.40
C GLU A 198 -13.53 -7.99 -1.93
N PRO A 199 -14.10 -9.03 -1.32
CA PRO A 199 -14.50 -8.98 0.09
C PRO A 199 -13.34 -8.66 1.03
N ALA A 200 -12.17 -9.28 0.81
CA ALA A 200 -10.96 -9.03 1.60
C ALA A 200 -10.43 -7.60 1.38
N VAL A 201 -10.43 -7.13 0.14
CA VAL A 201 -10.04 -5.76 -0.23
C VAL A 201 -10.96 -4.73 0.44
N ARG A 202 -12.26 -4.92 0.38
CA ARG A 202 -13.25 -4.04 1.04
C ARG A 202 -13.05 -3.98 2.54
N LEU A 203 -12.78 -5.12 3.17
CA LEU A 203 -12.56 -5.21 4.61
C LEU A 203 -11.32 -4.40 5.02
N ILE A 204 -10.17 -4.62 4.35
CA ILE A 204 -8.94 -3.93 4.71
C ILE A 204 -9.04 -2.42 4.44
N GLN A 205 -9.64 -1.99 3.34
CA GLN A 205 -9.85 -0.57 3.05
C GLN A 205 -10.72 0.11 4.13
N ARG A 206 -11.75 -0.57 4.65
CA ARG A 206 -12.55 -0.07 5.78
C ARG A 206 -11.73 0.05 7.06
N ILE A 207 -10.93 -0.96 7.39
CA ILE A 207 -10.03 -0.95 8.56
C ILE A 207 -9.04 0.20 8.43
N GLN A 208 -8.39 0.35 7.27
CA GLN A 208 -7.48 1.45 7.00
C GLN A 208 -8.16 2.81 7.15
N GLY A 209 -9.38 2.98 6.65
CA GLY A 209 -10.17 4.20 6.79
C GLY A 209 -10.41 4.57 8.26
N VAL A 210 -10.79 3.60 9.08
CA VAL A 210 -11.00 3.82 10.54
C VAL A 210 -9.67 4.20 11.22
N ILE A 211 -8.58 3.52 10.92
CA ILE A 211 -7.27 3.85 11.50
C ILE A 211 -6.84 5.26 11.08
N GLN A 212 -6.99 5.61 9.81
CA GLN A 212 -6.63 6.93 9.31
C GLN A 212 -7.42 8.04 9.99
N GLN A 213 -8.74 7.89 10.10
CA GLN A 213 -9.58 8.91 10.73
C GLN A 213 -9.27 9.06 12.22
N ARG A 214 -9.13 7.96 12.97
CA ARG A 214 -8.95 7.99 14.41
C ARG A 214 -7.51 8.20 14.86
N VAL A 215 -6.54 7.60 14.19
CA VAL A 215 -5.14 7.69 14.62
C VAL A 215 -4.45 8.89 13.99
N VAL A 216 -4.51 8.98 12.67
CA VAL A 216 -3.80 10.03 11.94
C VAL A 216 -4.57 11.35 11.98
N GLY A 217 -5.87 11.32 11.71
CA GLY A 217 -6.71 12.52 11.68
C GLY A 217 -6.79 13.22 13.03
N GLU A 218 -6.98 12.48 14.13
CA GLU A 218 -7.00 13.06 15.48
C GLU A 218 -5.61 13.56 15.90
N SER A 219 -4.53 12.84 15.59
CA SER A 219 -3.17 13.28 15.89
C SER A 219 -2.80 14.57 15.16
N LEU A 220 -3.20 14.72 13.90
CA LEU A 220 -2.95 15.93 13.11
C LEU A 220 -3.82 17.12 13.53
N ARG A 221 -5.09 16.88 13.95
CA ARG A 221 -6.04 17.96 14.29
C ARG A 221 -5.95 18.43 15.73
N HIS A 222 -5.78 17.50 16.69
CA HIS A 222 -5.98 17.79 18.12
C HIS A 222 -4.72 17.79 18.96
N LYS A 223 -3.53 17.60 18.37
CA LYS A 223 -2.25 17.54 19.10
C LYS A 223 -2.24 16.52 20.27
N LYS A 224 -3.17 15.56 20.28
CA LYS A 224 -3.26 14.54 21.32
C LYS A 224 -2.57 13.26 20.85
N GLN A 225 -1.81 12.65 21.75
CA GLN A 225 -1.27 11.32 21.51
C GLN A 225 -2.40 10.30 21.41
N PHE A 226 -2.37 9.45 20.38
CA PHE A 226 -3.31 8.36 20.27
C PHE A 226 -3.06 7.35 21.40
N VAL A 227 -4.06 7.19 22.24
CA VAL A 227 -4.05 6.15 23.28
C VAL A 227 -5.00 5.04 22.85
N PRO A 228 -4.48 3.82 22.56
CA PRO A 228 -5.36 2.72 22.17
C PRO A 228 -6.44 2.46 23.22
N PRO A 229 -7.70 2.18 22.82
CA PRO A 229 -8.77 1.78 23.73
C PRO A 229 -8.35 0.58 24.58
N TRP A 230 -8.86 0.49 25.80
CA TRP A 230 -8.48 -0.56 26.75
C TRP A 230 -8.62 -2.00 26.19
N PRO A 231 -9.66 -2.36 25.39
CA PRO A 231 -9.75 -3.70 24.82
C PRO A 231 -8.60 -3.99 23.84
N LEU A 232 -8.22 -3.00 23.01
CA LEU A 232 -7.11 -3.12 22.07
C LEU A 232 -5.77 -3.25 22.80
N ARG A 233 -5.59 -2.52 23.93
CA ARG A 233 -4.40 -2.68 24.79
C ARG A 233 -4.28 -4.09 25.34
N LEU A 234 -5.40 -4.70 25.74
CA LEU A 234 -5.42 -6.06 26.27
C LEU A 234 -5.03 -7.07 25.16
N ILE A 235 -5.59 -6.91 23.95
CA ILE A 235 -5.23 -7.75 22.79
C ILE A 235 -3.73 -7.61 22.46
N LEU A 236 -3.21 -6.38 22.40
CA LEU A 236 -1.81 -6.12 22.05
C LEU A 236 -0.83 -6.65 23.13
N LYS A 237 -1.23 -6.68 24.42
CA LYS A 237 -0.41 -7.22 25.51
C LYS A 237 -0.38 -8.77 25.56
N THR A 238 -1.32 -9.43 24.91
CA THR A 238 -1.41 -10.89 24.95
C THR A 238 -0.65 -11.47 23.76
N PRO A 239 0.45 -12.25 23.95
CA PRO A 239 1.33 -12.71 22.87
C PRO A 239 0.61 -13.47 21.75
N VAL A 240 -0.40 -14.26 22.08
CA VAL A 240 -1.19 -15.04 21.11
C VAL A 240 -2.18 -14.12 20.37
N LEU A 241 -2.88 -13.25 21.09
CA LEU A 241 -3.94 -12.42 20.54
C LEU A 241 -3.40 -11.27 19.67
N ARG A 242 -2.21 -10.74 19.98
CA ARG A 242 -1.61 -9.65 19.18
C ARG A 242 -1.32 -10.05 17.73
N ASN A 243 -1.10 -11.34 17.48
CA ASN A 243 -0.80 -11.84 16.13
C ASN A 243 -2.06 -11.98 15.26
N ILE A 244 -3.27 -12.07 15.85
CA ILE A 244 -4.52 -12.21 15.10
C ILE A 244 -4.80 -10.96 14.25
N PRO A 245 -4.83 -9.73 14.80
CA PRO A 245 -5.01 -8.52 14.00
C PRO A 245 -3.91 -8.35 12.95
N ALA A 246 -2.65 -8.63 13.30
CA ALA A 246 -1.53 -8.52 12.37
C ALA A 246 -1.68 -9.48 11.18
N ARG A 247 -2.02 -10.75 11.44
CA ARG A 247 -2.28 -11.73 10.37
C ARG A 247 -3.49 -11.36 9.52
N MET A 248 -4.57 -10.87 10.15
CA MET A 248 -5.77 -10.45 9.44
C MET A 248 -5.51 -9.25 8.53
N VAL A 249 -4.69 -8.31 8.99
CA VAL A 249 -4.26 -7.15 8.19
C VAL A 249 -3.31 -7.60 7.08
N ALA A 250 -2.34 -8.48 7.36
CA ALA A 250 -1.33 -8.89 6.40
C ALA A 250 -1.86 -9.82 5.30
N PHE A 251 -2.72 -10.78 5.64
CA PHE A 251 -3.13 -11.86 4.75
C PHE A 251 -4.63 -11.88 4.44
N GLY A 252 -5.40 -11.00 5.10
CA GLY A 252 -6.86 -11.05 5.02
C GLY A 252 -7.48 -12.20 5.81
N PRO A 253 -8.81 -12.34 5.75
CA PRO A 253 -9.54 -13.38 6.48
C PRO A 253 -9.24 -14.80 5.97
N HIS A 254 -8.85 -14.93 4.70
CA HIS A 254 -8.55 -16.21 4.05
C HIS A 254 -7.18 -16.11 3.35
N PRO A 255 -6.14 -16.81 3.85
CA PRO A 255 -4.87 -16.89 3.17
C PRO A 255 -5.03 -17.59 1.81
N TYR A 256 -4.58 -16.94 0.75
CA TYR A 256 -4.58 -17.51 -0.60
C TYR A 256 -3.34 -18.38 -0.82
N ARG A 257 -3.51 -19.46 -1.55
CA ARG A 257 -2.46 -20.40 -1.95
C ARG A 257 -2.61 -20.73 -3.41
N LEU A 258 -1.50 -20.91 -4.11
CA LEU A 258 -1.53 -21.51 -5.45
C LEU A 258 -2.07 -22.93 -5.33
N GLU A 259 -3.18 -23.18 -6.01
CA GLU A 259 -3.73 -24.51 -6.21
C GLU A 259 -2.85 -25.20 -7.27
N ARG A 260 -2.05 -26.20 -6.86
CA ARG A 260 -1.26 -27.00 -7.80
C ARG A 260 -2.23 -27.89 -8.55
N SER A 261 -2.19 -27.84 -9.90
CA SER A 261 -2.75 -28.94 -10.68
C SER A 261 -1.87 -30.18 -10.42
N ASP A 262 -2.47 -31.29 -10.04
CA ASP A 262 -1.81 -32.53 -9.62
C ASP A 262 -0.93 -33.20 -10.70
N GLU A 263 -0.79 -32.62 -11.88
CA GLU A 263 -0.03 -33.18 -13.00
C GLU A 263 1.50 -32.99 -12.94
N HIS A 264 2.05 -32.32 -11.92
CA HIS A 264 3.51 -32.10 -11.77
C HIS A 264 4.02 -32.46 -10.39
N ALA A 265 3.57 -33.59 -9.82
CA ALA A 265 4.34 -34.25 -8.78
C ALA A 265 5.57 -34.89 -9.48
N PRO A 266 6.82 -34.52 -9.15
CA PRO A 266 7.98 -35.27 -9.66
C PRO A 266 7.88 -36.72 -9.15
N ALA A 267 8.00 -37.67 -10.09
CA ALA A 267 8.10 -39.08 -9.81
C ALA A 267 9.38 -39.40 -9.02
#